data_ebb4d08c196e47be8dd20f7fd43bd702
#
_entry.id   ebb4d08c196e47be8dd20f7fd43bd702
#
_cell.length_a   1.000
_cell.length_b   1.000
_cell.length_c   1.000
_cell.angle_alpha   90.00
_cell.angle_beta   90.00
_cell.angle_gamma   90.00
#
_symmetry.space_group_name_H-M   'P 1'
#
loop_
_entity.id
_entity.type
_entity.pdbx_description
1 polymer ?
#
loop_
_entity_poly.entity_id
_entity_poly.type
_entity_poly.pdbx_seq_one_letter_code
_entity_poly.pdbx_strand_id
1 'polypeptide(L)'
;GLELPGEAAGIFAPVSSWSARTKHTIAFGQEIGVTSLQIVQAATAFTNKGKTLKLSLLSEILDSAGKPVYRHKPKPLEQVISAKTAKTVLGYMQTAADEGTGSRASIKGVPIAVKTGTAQMAQADGRGYSPTDYLSSCIGIFPVDDPQIILYMAVIRPVGETYGSLVAAPAISEAANAIIDFRGMGRTNAPNVTHTGIIQSHRQAPVTVGDTMPDLLGTPKRLLLDLLGRTDITVKLTGDGYVTAQSPAAG
;
A
#
# COMPACT_ATOMS: atom_id res chain seq x y z
N GLY A 1 5.78 -13.25 -15.84
CA GLY A 1 6.51 -13.27 -14.59
C GLY A 1 7.05 -11.91 -14.25
N LEU A 2 7.48 -11.78 -13.03
CA LEU A 2 8.18 -10.62 -12.50
C LEU A 2 9.68 -10.67 -12.83
N GLU A 3 10.40 -9.59 -12.54
CA GLU A 3 11.84 -9.47 -12.81
C GLU A 3 12.72 -10.25 -11.81
N LEU A 4 12.13 -10.88 -10.77
CA LEU A 4 12.86 -11.64 -9.76
C LEU A 4 12.66 -13.15 -9.94
N PRO A 5 13.70 -13.96 -9.63
CA PRO A 5 13.58 -15.43 -9.65
C PRO A 5 12.74 -15.93 -8.47
N GLY A 6 12.21 -17.16 -8.58
CA GLY A 6 11.47 -17.82 -7.49
C GLY A 6 9.98 -17.50 -7.43
N GLU A 7 9.39 -16.97 -8.49
CA GLU A 7 7.95 -16.73 -8.57
C GLU A 7 7.17 -18.06 -8.52
N ALA A 8 6.25 -18.19 -7.55
CA ALA A 8 5.35 -19.33 -7.46
C ALA A 8 4.18 -19.20 -8.45
N ALA A 9 3.82 -20.30 -9.10
CA ALA A 9 2.74 -20.32 -10.09
C ALA A 9 1.33 -20.29 -9.48
N GLY A 10 1.20 -20.54 -8.16
CA GLY A 10 -0.08 -20.81 -7.53
C GLY A 10 -0.57 -22.24 -7.77
N ILE A 11 -1.80 -22.54 -7.36
CA ILE A 11 -2.43 -23.84 -7.52
C ILE A 11 -3.80 -23.64 -8.17
N PHE A 12 -3.95 -24.17 -9.36
CA PHE A 12 -5.22 -24.14 -10.09
C PHE A 12 -5.40 -25.47 -10.83
N ALA A 13 -6.39 -26.24 -10.36
CA ALA A 13 -6.69 -27.53 -10.96
C ALA A 13 -7.25 -27.39 -12.39
N PRO A 14 -6.82 -28.21 -13.36
CA PRO A 14 -7.38 -28.18 -14.70
C PRO A 14 -8.89 -28.46 -14.69
N VAL A 15 -9.64 -27.79 -15.56
CA VAL A 15 -11.12 -27.90 -15.61
C VAL A 15 -11.59 -29.36 -15.74
N SER A 16 -10.81 -30.21 -16.42
CA SER A 16 -11.10 -31.64 -16.57
C SER A 16 -11.13 -32.42 -15.24
N SER A 17 -10.50 -31.88 -14.19
CA SER A 17 -10.48 -32.50 -12.85
C SER A 17 -11.50 -31.88 -11.88
N TRP A 18 -12.31 -30.92 -12.34
CA TRP A 18 -13.27 -30.24 -11.49
C TRP A 18 -14.42 -31.16 -11.09
N SER A 19 -14.79 -31.10 -9.83
CA SER A 19 -16.04 -31.69 -9.31
C SER A 19 -17.24 -30.79 -9.63
N ALA A 20 -18.45 -31.28 -9.43
CA ALA A 20 -19.65 -30.48 -9.57
C ALA A 20 -19.69 -29.24 -8.66
N ARG A 21 -18.90 -29.21 -7.59
CA ARG A 21 -18.81 -28.10 -6.62
C ARG A 21 -17.71 -27.08 -6.97
N THR A 22 -16.66 -27.50 -7.65
CA THR A 22 -15.43 -26.72 -7.84
C THR A 22 -15.69 -25.33 -8.43
N LYS A 23 -16.61 -25.21 -9.41
CA LYS A 23 -16.98 -23.91 -9.97
C LYS A 23 -17.56 -22.95 -8.92
N HIS A 24 -18.34 -23.48 -8.00
CA HIS A 24 -18.98 -22.68 -6.95
C HIS A 24 -18.00 -22.33 -5.84
N THR A 25 -17.14 -23.27 -5.45
CA THR A 25 -16.16 -23.09 -4.38
C THR A 25 -15.06 -22.11 -4.79
N ILE A 26 -14.58 -22.15 -6.04
CA ILE A 26 -13.63 -21.17 -6.58
C ILE A 26 -14.21 -19.76 -6.56
N ALA A 27 -15.51 -19.59 -6.81
CA ALA A 27 -16.14 -18.27 -6.85
C ALA A 27 -16.06 -17.50 -5.52
N PHE A 28 -15.93 -18.19 -4.39
CA PHE A 28 -15.70 -17.56 -3.08
C PHE A 28 -14.29 -17.81 -2.51
N GLY A 29 -13.34 -18.30 -3.33
CA GLY A 29 -11.92 -18.36 -2.99
C GLY A 29 -11.45 -19.64 -2.35
N GLN A 30 -12.16 -20.77 -2.53
CA GLN A 30 -11.71 -22.10 -2.13
C GLN A 30 -11.26 -22.92 -3.36
N GLU A 31 -10.50 -23.98 -3.15
CA GLU A 31 -9.95 -24.86 -4.20
C GLU A 31 -9.02 -24.13 -5.21
N ILE A 32 -8.54 -22.95 -4.86
CA ILE A 32 -7.59 -22.18 -5.64
C ILE A 32 -6.49 -21.63 -4.72
N GLY A 33 -5.24 -21.78 -5.12
CA GLY A 33 -4.09 -21.18 -4.45
C GLY A 33 -3.47 -20.11 -5.34
N VAL A 34 -3.39 -18.87 -4.84
CA VAL A 34 -2.83 -17.74 -5.58
C VAL A 34 -1.80 -17.01 -4.73
N THR A 35 -0.81 -16.44 -5.37
CA THR A 35 0.17 -15.58 -4.69
C THR A 35 -0.42 -14.21 -4.41
N SER A 36 0.12 -13.48 -3.44
CA SER A 36 -0.28 -12.09 -3.17
C SER A 36 -0.13 -11.19 -4.41
N LEU A 37 0.90 -11.42 -5.21
CA LEU A 37 1.12 -10.68 -6.46
C LEU A 37 0.05 -10.98 -7.52
N GLN A 38 -0.41 -12.23 -7.63
CA GLN A 38 -1.51 -12.59 -8.53
C GLN A 38 -2.83 -11.93 -8.09
N ILE A 39 -3.09 -11.82 -6.78
CA ILE A 39 -4.25 -11.07 -6.24
C ILE A 39 -4.14 -9.59 -6.65
N VAL A 40 -2.99 -8.95 -6.42
CA VAL A 40 -2.78 -7.54 -6.78
C VAL A 40 -2.90 -7.36 -8.30
N GLN A 41 -2.33 -8.25 -9.10
CA GLN A 41 -2.45 -8.18 -10.56
C GLN A 41 -3.90 -8.30 -11.02
N ALA A 42 -4.66 -9.24 -10.49
CA ALA A 42 -6.09 -9.38 -10.80
C ALA A 42 -6.88 -8.12 -10.41
N ALA A 43 -6.57 -7.53 -9.25
CA ALA A 43 -7.21 -6.31 -8.77
C ALA A 43 -6.96 -5.09 -9.67
N THR A 44 -5.88 -5.07 -10.45
CA THR A 44 -5.64 -3.99 -11.43
C THR A 44 -6.72 -3.91 -12.50
N ALA A 45 -7.49 -4.99 -12.74
CA ALA A 45 -8.64 -4.95 -13.64
C ALA A 45 -9.71 -3.94 -13.17
N PHE A 46 -9.90 -3.80 -11.85
CA PHE A 46 -10.87 -2.85 -11.29
C PHE A 46 -10.39 -1.40 -11.42
N THR A 47 -9.09 -1.16 -11.39
CA THR A 47 -8.48 0.18 -11.48
C THR A 47 -8.18 0.61 -12.92
N ASN A 48 -8.18 -0.33 -13.88
CA ASN A 48 -7.79 -0.09 -15.27
C ASN A 48 -8.90 -0.50 -16.27
N LYS A 49 -10.14 -0.12 -15.99
CA LYS A 49 -11.30 -0.29 -16.89
C LYS A 49 -11.51 -1.73 -17.38
N GLY A 50 -11.20 -2.71 -16.54
CA GLY A 50 -11.36 -4.13 -16.80
C GLY A 50 -10.17 -4.83 -17.46
N LYS A 51 -9.07 -4.13 -17.70
CA LYS A 51 -7.79 -4.69 -18.17
C LYS A 51 -6.85 -4.87 -17.00
N THR A 52 -6.22 -6.03 -16.89
CA THR A 52 -5.13 -6.21 -15.93
C THR A 52 -3.86 -5.50 -16.40
N LEU A 53 -2.97 -5.19 -15.46
CA LEU A 53 -1.65 -4.64 -15.75
C LEU A 53 -0.58 -5.70 -15.52
N LYS A 54 0.47 -5.70 -16.34
CA LYS A 54 1.68 -6.45 -16.02
C LYS A 54 2.34 -5.75 -14.84
N LEU A 55 2.51 -6.48 -13.73
CA LEU A 55 3.24 -5.96 -12.57
C LEU A 55 4.74 -5.88 -12.86
N SER A 56 5.41 -4.94 -12.24
CA SER A 56 6.86 -4.79 -12.21
C SER A 56 7.31 -4.40 -10.81
N LEU A 57 8.43 -4.96 -10.37
CA LEU A 57 9.12 -4.59 -9.13
C LEU A 57 10.23 -3.57 -9.39
N LEU A 58 10.54 -3.33 -10.67
CA LEU A 58 11.58 -2.42 -11.11
C LEU A 58 10.97 -1.13 -11.62
N SER A 59 11.18 -0.02 -10.92
CA SER A 59 10.71 1.31 -11.34
C SER A 59 11.66 1.96 -12.34
N GLU A 60 12.96 1.97 -12.04
CA GLU A 60 13.98 2.55 -12.92
C GLU A 60 15.37 1.95 -12.64
N ILE A 61 16.25 2.06 -13.62
CA ILE A 61 17.69 1.78 -13.51
C ILE A 61 18.42 3.08 -13.81
N LEU A 62 19.36 3.45 -12.92
CA LEU A 62 20.20 4.64 -13.10
C LEU A 62 21.62 4.20 -13.47
N ASP A 63 22.32 5.03 -14.26
CA ASP A 63 23.76 4.86 -14.48
C ASP A 63 24.56 5.42 -13.27
N SER A 64 25.88 5.33 -13.34
CA SER A 64 26.79 5.82 -12.30
C SER A 64 26.71 7.34 -12.07
N ALA A 65 26.15 8.09 -13.00
CA ALA A 65 25.93 9.54 -12.90
C ALA A 65 24.51 9.88 -12.39
N GLY A 66 23.70 8.88 -12.04
CA GLY A 66 22.32 9.07 -11.57
C GLY A 66 21.31 9.33 -12.70
N LYS A 67 21.70 9.14 -13.96
CA LYS A 67 20.80 9.32 -15.11
C LYS A 67 20.01 8.03 -15.37
N PRO A 68 18.66 8.10 -15.55
CA PRO A 68 17.87 6.92 -15.82
C PRO A 68 18.19 6.34 -17.22
N VAL A 69 18.66 5.09 -17.25
CA VAL A 69 18.89 4.29 -18.47
C VAL A 69 17.69 3.38 -18.77
N TYR A 70 16.85 3.12 -17.78
CA TYR A 70 15.58 2.43 -17.93
C TYR A 70 14.56 3.05 -17.00
N ARG A 71 13.31 3.19 -17.44
CA ARG A 71 12.17 3.54 -16.61
C ARG A 71 10.98 2.67 -16.98
N HIS A 72 10.40 2.02 -15.98
CA HIS A 72 9.22 1.18 -16.18
C HIS A 72 8.05 2.00 -16.75
N LYS A 73 7.36 1.41 -17.73
CA LYS A 73 6.11 1.94 -18.26
C LYS A 73 5.01 0.89 -18.02
N PRO A 74 3.89 1.26 -17.37
CA PRO A 74 2.78 0.34 -17.17
C PRO A 74 2.31 -0.28 -18.49
N LYS A 75 2.20 -1.62 -18.53
CA LYS A 75 1.77 -2.36 -19.72
C LYS A 75 0.40 -2.99 -19.45
N PRO A 76 -0.68 -2.49 -20.08
CA PRO A 76 -1.97 -3.17 -20.06
C PRO A 76 -1.87 -4.55 -20.72
N LEU A 77 -2.53 -5.53 -20.08
CA LEU A 77 -2.76 -6.87 -20.60
C LEU A 77 -4.17 -6.96 -21.21
N GLU A 78 -4.66 -8.17 -21.35
CA GLU A 78 -5.97 -8.42 -21.95
C GLU A 78 -7.14 -7.85 -21.12
N GLN A 79 -8.23 -7.59 -21.83
CA GLN A 79 -9.53 -7.23 -21.23
C GLN A 79 -10.14 -8.49 -20.60
N VAL A 80 -10.20 -8.55 -19.28
CA VAL A 80 -10.73 -9.71 -18.55
C VAL A 80 -12.20 -9.53 -18.11
N ILE A 81 -12.62 -8.28 -17.89
CA ILE A 81 -14.00 -7.90 -17.61
C ILE A 81 -14.33 -6.57 -18.31
N SER A 82 -15.62 -6.26 -18.50
CA SER A 82 -16.00 -4.97 -19.06
C SER A 82 -15.68 -3.81 -18.09
N ALA A 83 -15.45 -2.62 -18.63
CA ALA A 83 -15.25 -1.41 -17.81
C ALA A 83 -16.48 -1.14 -16.90
N LYS A 84 -17.69 -1.43 -17.39
CA LYS A 84 -18.92 -1.33 -16.60
C LYS A 84 -18.90 -2.31 -15.42
N THR A 85 -18.54 -3.57 -15.65
CA THR A 85 -18.43 -4.58 -14.60
C THR A 85 -17.37 -4.19 -13.56
N ALA A 86 -16.19 -3.74 -14.00
CA ALA A 86 -15.13 -3.27 -13.12
C ALA A 86 -15.62 -2.16 -12.19
N LYS A 87 -16.28 -1.14 -12.74
CA LYS A 87 -16.83 -0.02 -11.96
C LYS A 87 -17.94 -0.49 -10.99
N THR A 88 -18.82 -1.39 -11.43
CA THR A 88 -19.90 -1.92 -10.58
C THR A 88 -19.33 -2.70 -9.38
N VAL A 89 -18.36 -3.58 -9.61
CA VAL A 89 -17.72 -4.37 -8.53
C VAL A 89 -16.95 -3.45 -7.57
N LEU A 90 -16.24 -2.46 -8.09
CA LEU A 90 -15.54 -1.47 -7.25
C LEU A 90 -16.53 -0.72 -6.33
N GLY A 91 -17.71 -0.36 -6.84
CA GLY A 91 -18.79 0.23 -6.03
C GLY A 91 -19.31 -0.71 -4.93
N TYR A 92 -19.49 -2.00 -5.24
CA TYR A 92 -19.87 -2.98 -4.20
C TYR A 92 -18.78 -3.15 -3.14
N MET A 93 -17.52 -3.12 -3.53
CA MET A 93 -16.40 -3.16 -2.59
C MET A 93 -16.33 -1.90 -1.73
N GLN A 94 -16.73 -0.74 -2.25
CA GLN A 94 -16.87 0.48 -1.46
C GLN A 94 -18.00 0.34 -0.43
N THR A 95 -19.18 -0.14 -0.83
CA THR A 95 -20.27 -0.42 0.13
C THR A 95 -19.83 -1.40 1.22
N ALA A 96 -19.00 -2.39 0.89
CA ALA A 96 -18.45 -3.31 1.89
C ALA A 96 -17.51 -2.62 2.89
N ALA A 97 -16.84 -1.53 2.49
CA ALA A 97 -16.05 -0.70 3.40
C ALA A 97 -16.93 0.24 4.24
N ASP A 98 -18.00 0.78 3.67
CA ASP A 98 -18.85 1.75 4.34
C ASP A 98 -19.80 1.07 5.36
N GLU A 99 -20.38 -0.08 5.00
CA GLU A 99 -21.49 -0.71 5.74
C GLU A 99 -21.27 -2.21 6.04
N GLY A 100 -20.20 -2.81 5.51
CA GLY A 100 -20.01 -4.26 5.54
C GLY A 100 -18.81 -4.74 6.36
N THR A 101 -18.35 -5.94 6.01
CA THR A 101 -17.22 -6.63 6.67
C THR A 101 -15.89 -5.91 6.52
N GLY A 102 -15.80 -4.95 5.60
CA GLY A 102 -14.61 -4.13 5.36
C GLY A 102 -14.54 -2.85 6.20
N SER A 103 -15.53 -2.54 7.03
CA SER A 103 -15.65 -1.24 7.71
C SER A 103 -14.44 -0.87 8.58
N ARG A 104 -13.71 -1.86 9.11
CA ARG A 104 -12.47 -1.64 9.87
C ARG A 104 -11.28 -1.21 9.00
N ALA A 105 -11.40 -1.29 7.66
CA ALA A 105 -10.42 -0.76 6.72
C ALA A 105 -10.76 0.65 6.24
N SER A 106 -11.85 1.26 6.73
CA SER A 106 -12.27 2.60 6.35
C SER A 106 -11.20 3.65 6.65
N ILE A 107 -11.13 4.66 5.79
CA ILE A 107 -10.17 5.76 5.87
C ILE A 107 -10.96 7.05 5.96
N LYS A 108 -10.66 7.86 6.97
CA LYS A 108 -11.35 9.16 7.13
C LYS A 108 -11.03 10.09 5.95
N GLY A 109 -12.06 10.48 5.22
CA GLY A 109 -11.96 11.45 4.14
C GLY A 109 -11.38 10.93 2.82
N VAL A 110 -11.14 9.62 2.68
CA VAL A 110 -10.74 8.99 1.42
C VAL A 110 -11.59 7.74 1.18
N PRO A 111 -12.42 7.70 0.14
CA PRO A 111 -13.20 6.51 -0.19
C PRO A 111 -12.29 5.33 -0.53
N ILE A 112 -12.54 4.18 0.09
CA ILE A 112 -11.80 2.94 -0.15
C ILE A 112 -12.77 1.83 -0.55
N ALA A 113 -12.40 1.03 -1.53
CA ALA A 113 -13.08 -0.20 -1.89
C ALA A 113 -12.36 -1.38 -1.23
N VAL A 114 -13.08 -2.23 -0.50
CA VAL A 114 -12.49 -3.28 0.34
C VAL A 114 -13.13 -4.64 0.09
N LYS A 115 -12.32 -5.70 0.14
CA LYS A 115 -12.81 -7.07 0.27
C LYS A 115 -11.98 -7.83 1.29
N THR A 116 -12.63 -8.36 2.30
CA THR A 116 -12.02 -9.25 3.31
C THR A 116 -12.10 -10.70 2.85
N GLY A 117 -11.14 -11.51 3.27
CA GLY A 117 -11.11 -12.95 3.06
C GLY A 117 -10.75 -13.68 4.36
N THR A 118 -11.35 -14.85 4.53
CA THR A 118 -11.02 -15.78 5.62
C THR A 118 -11.07 -17.18 5.01
N ALA A 119 -9.92 -17.73 4.69
CA ALA A 119 -9.82 -19.05 4.06
C ALA A 119 -9.22 -20.06 5.05
N GLN A 120 -9.84 -21.23 5.15
CA GLN A 120 -9.20 -22.36 5.82
C GLN A 120 -7.98 -22.83 5.02
N MET A 121 -6.89 -23.13 5.68
CA MET A 121 -5.69 -23.66 5.03
C MET A 121 -5.83 -25.15 4.78
N ALA A 122 -5.21 -25.63 3.70
CA ALA A 122 -5.14 -27.07 3.45
C ALA A 122 -4.37 -27.78 4.59
N GLN A 123 -4.78 -28.99 4.93
CA GLN A 123 -4.03 -29.83 5.86
C GLN A 123 -2.69 -30.25 5.25
N ALA A 124 -1.70 -30.46 6.10
CA ALA A 124 -0.34 -30.83 5.66
C ALA A 124 -0.29 -32.17 4.91
N ASP A 125 -1.24 -33.08 5.17
CA ASP A 125 -1.39 -34.36 4.48
C ASP A 125 -2.15 -34.26 3.15
N GLY A 126 -2.58 -33.06 2.76
CA GLY A 126 -3.33 -32.79 1.53
C GLY A 126 -4.79 -33.26 1.54
N ARG A 127 -5.32 -33.72 2.68
CA ARG A 127 -6.68 -34.26 2.80
C ARG A 127 -7.65 -33.26 3.41
N GLY A 128 -8.11 -32.30 2.60
CA GLY A 128 -9.10 -31.32 3.03
C GLY A 128 -8.49 -30.09 3.72
N TYR A 129 -9.28 -29.41 4.54
CA TYR A 129 -8.92 -28.16 5.19
C TYR A 129 -8.67 -28.34 6.68
N SER A 130 -7.73 -27.57 7.23
CA SER A 130 -7.48 -27.51 8.66
C SER A 130 -8.68 -26.91 9.39
N PRO A 131 -9.10 -27.49 10.52
CA PRO A 131 -10.17 -26.91 11.33
C PRO A 131 -9.75 -25.66 12.09
N THR A 132 -8.45 -25.42 12.26
CA THR A 132 -7.88 -24.37 13.11
C THR A 132 -7.01 -23.37 12.38
N ASP A 133 -6.43 -23.76 11.23
CA ASP A 133 -5.50 -22.91 10.50
C ASP A 133 -6.23 -22.09 9.44
N TYR A 134 -6.10 -20.78 9.55
CA TYR A 134 -6.72 -19.82 8.63
C TYR A 134 -5.69 -18.91 7.98
N LEU A 135 -6.04 -18.46 6.79
CA LEU A 135 -5.42 -17.32 6.13
C LEU A 135 -6.43 -16.18 6.12
N SER A 136 -6.13 -15.14 6.89
CA SER A 136 -6.97 -13.95 7.02
C SER A 136 -6.42 -12.86 6.11
N SER A 137 -7.24 -12.33 5.23
CA SER A 137 -6.77 -11.37 4.23
C SER A 137 -7.72 -10.20 4.04
N CYS A 138 -7.19 -9.12 3.51
CA CYS A 138 -7.94 -7.96 3.11
C CYS A 138 -7.24 -7.26 1.93
N ILE A 139 -8.01 -6.85 0.94
CA ILE A 139 -7.56 -5.98 -0.12
C ILE A 139 -8.29 -4.66 -0.03
N GLY A 140 -7.55 -3.55 -0.20
CA GLY A 140 -8.06 -2.19 -0.28
C GLY A 140 -7.61 -1.51 -1.57
N ILE A 141 -8.50 -0.78 -2.22
CA ILE A 141 -8.25 0.01 -3.43
C ILE A 141 -8.70 1.43 -3.16
N PHE A 142 -7.80 2.39 -3.26
CA PHE A 142 -8.11 3.79 -2.94
C PHE A 142 -7.27 4.81 -3.73
N PRO A 143 -7.78 6.07 -3.89
CA PRO A 143 -9.17 6.48 -3.74
C PRO A 143 -10.10 5.74 -4.73
N VAL A 144 -11.38 5.56 -4.42
CA VAL A 144 -12.29 4.81 -5.30
C VAL A 144 -12.56 5.52 -6.62
N ASP A 145 -12.65 6.85 -6.58
CA ASP A 145 -12.98 7.67 -7.76
C ASP A 145 -11.82 7.76 -8.76
N ASP A 146 -10.58 7.73 -8.27
CA ASP A 146 -9.34 7.72 -9.06
C ASP A 146 -8.34 6.75 -8.43
N PRO A 147 -8.47 5.44 -8.66
CA PRO A 147 -7.67 4.42 -7.99
C PRO A 147 -6.17 4.54 -8.29
N GLN A 148 -5.39 4.83 -7.27
CA GLN A 148 -3.93 4.98 -7.35
C GLN A 148 -3.17 3.90 -6.58
N ILE A 149 -3.79 3.33 -5.55
CA ILE A 149 -3.16 2.36 -4.66
C ILE A 149 -4.03 1.11 -4.56
N ILE A 150 -3.39 -0.04 -4.68
CA ILE A 150 -3.93 -1.34 -4.30
C ILE A 150 -3.08 -1.85 -3.16
N LEU A 151 -3.69 -2.14 -2.03
CA LEU A 151 -3.03 -2.64 -0.84
C LEU A 151 -3.61 -4.01 -0.47
N TYR A 152 -2.77 -5.02 -0.37
CA TYR A 152 -3.17 -6.37 0.02
C TYR A 152 -2.42 -6.81 1.27
N MET A 153 -3.17 -7.29 2.25
CA MET A 153 -2.65 -7.83 3.50
C MET A 153 -3.12 -9.27 3.66
N ALA A 154 -2.22 -10.16 4.01
CA ALA A 154 -2.52 -11.54 4.35
C ALA A 154 -1.77 -11.95 5.62
N VAL A 155 -2.49 -12.52 6.57
CA VAL A 155 -1.95 -13.04 7.83
C VAL A 155 -2.20 -14.54 7.87
N ILE A 156 -1.12 -15.30 7.95
CA ILE A 156 -1.14 -16.76 7.97
C ILE A 156 -1.17 -17.21 9.42
N ARG A 157 -2.12 -18.06 9.77
CA ARG A 157 -2.33 -18.60 11.13
C ARG A 157 -2.37 -17.50 12.19
N PRO A 158 -3.28 -16.52 12.08
CA PRO A 158 -3.43 -15.51 13.11
C PRO A 158 -3.79 -16.17 14.46
N VAL A 159 -3.29 -15.59 15.55
CA VAL A 159 -3.56 -16.07 16.91
C VAL A 159 -4.73 -15.28 17.49
N GLY A 160 -5.69 -15.94 18.08
CA GLY A 160 -6.90 -15.36 18.65
C GLY A 160 -7.99 -15.22 17.59
N GLU A 161 -8.09 -14.07 16.96
CA GLU A 161 -9.08 -13.79 15.91
C GLU A 161 -8.64 -14.37 14.55
N THR A 162 -9.60 -14.87 13.77
CA THR A 162 -9.33 -15.49 12.46
C THR A 162 -9.99 -14.76 11.29
N TYR A 163 -10.96 -13.89 11.54
CA TYR A 163 -11.67 -13.19 10.47
C TYR A 163 -10.79 -12.08 9.86
N GLY A 164 -10.71 -12.03 8.53
CA GLY A 164 -9.98 -10.99 7.81
C GLY A 164 -10.45 -9.57 8.15
N SER A 165 -11.72 -9.40 8.52
CA SER A 165 -12.29 -8.14 9.00
C SER A 165 -11.72 -7.68 10.35
N LEU A 166 -11.28 -8.61 11.20
CA LEU A 166 -10.73 -8.34 12.52
C LEU A 166 -9.20 -8.27 12.51
N VAL A 167 -8.57 -9.07 11.66
CA VAL A 167 -7.11 -9.24 11.62
C VAL A 167 -6.45 -8.34 10.56
N ALA A 168 -6.92 -8.41 9.30
CA ALA A 168 -6.25 -7.75 8.18
C ALA A 168 -6.82 -6.36 7.87
N ALA A 169 -8.12 -6.13 8.04
CA ALA A 169 -8.75 -4.87 7.70
C ALA A 169 -8.22 -3.66 8.52
N PRO A 170 -7.99 -3.75 9.85
CA PRO A 170 -7.39 -2.66 10.61
C PRO A 170 -5.99 -2.30 10.11
N ALA A 171 -5.17 -3.29 9.74
CA ALA A 171 -3.83 -3.06 9.20
C ALA A 171 -3.87 -2.39 7.81
N ILE A 172 -4.89 -2.69 6.99
CA ILE A 172 -5.14 -1.95 5.73
C ILE A 172 -5.43 -0.47 6.04
N SER A 173 -6.30 -0.17 7.02
CA SER A 173 -6.61 1.22 7.39
C SER A 173 -5.37 1.98 7.85
N GLU A 174 -4.57 1.39 8.73
CA GLU A 174 -3.34 1.99 9.24
C GLU A 174 -2.33 2.27 8.13
N ALA A 175 -2.01 1.25 7.32
CA ALA A 175 -1.08 1.39 6.21
C ALA A 175 -1.58 2.40 5.16
N ALA A 176 -2.87 2.39 4.83
CA ALA A 176 -3.46 3.32 3.87
C ALA A 176 -3.38 4.77 4.38
N ASN A 177 -3.66 5.02 5.67
CA ASN A 177 -3.51 6.36 6.25
C ASN A 177 -2.05 6.83 6.15
N ALA A 178 -1.07 5.99 6.48
CA ALA A 178 0.35 6.32 6.37
C ALA A 178 0.75 6.65 4.91
N ILE A 179 0.26 5.87 3.93
CA ILE A 179 0.51 6.11 2.49
C ILE A 179 -0.11 7.44 2.04
N ILE A 180 -1.36 7.72 2.44
CA ILE A 180 -2.07 8.95 2.09
C ILE A 180 -1.29 10.16 2.61
N ASP A 181 -0.89 10.12 3.87
CA ASP A 181 -0.17 11.22 4.52
C ASP A 181 1.24 11.38 3.91
N PHE A 182 1.94 10.29 3.64
CA PHE A 182 3.27 10.32 2.98
C PHE A 182 3.20 10.87 1.54
N ARG A 183 2.15 10.53 0.79
CA ARG A 183 1.97 10.99 -0.59
C ARG A 183 1.27 12.33 -0.71
N GLY A 184 0.79 12.91 0.38
CA GLY A 184 0.02 14.15 0.39
C GLY A 184 -1.31 14.05 -0.35
N MET A 185 -1.97 12.89 -0.30
CA MET A 185 -3.26 12.68 -0.97
C MET A 185 -4.36 13.45 -0.24
N GLY A 186 -5.20 14.16 -0.99
CA GLY A 186 -6.29 14.97 -0.42
C GLY A 186 -7.33 14.13 0.31
N ARG A 187 -7.88 14.66 1.42
CA ARG A 187 -9.00 14.08 2.16
C ARG A 187 -10.22 15.00 2.02
N THR A 188 -11.38 14.44 1.69
CA THR A 188 -12.62 15.20 1.40
C THR A 188 -13.14 16.02 2.58
N ASN A 189 -12.74 15.73 3.81
CA ASN A 189 -13.14 16.46 5.03
C ASN A 189 -11.95 17.17 5.70
N ALA A 190 -10.79 17.25 5.06
CA ALA A 190 -9.74 18.15 5.52
C ALA A 190 -10.17 19.59 5.22
N PRO A 191 -9.95 20.57 6.13
CA PRO A 191 -10.10 21.96 5.75
C PRO A 191 -9.29 22.16 4.46
N ASN A 192 -9.96 22.66 3.41
CA ASN A 192 -9.32 22.94 2.15
C ASN A 192 -8.21 23.96 2.38
N VAL A 193 -6.99 23.48 2.57
CA VAL A 193 -5.83 24.27 2.28
C VAL A 193 -5.80 24.32 0.76
N THR A 194 -6.37 25.37 0.20
CA THR A 194 -6.28 25.68 -1.23
C THR A 194 -4.80 25.92 -1.50
N HIS A 195 -4.09 24.87 -1.86
CA HIS A 195 -2.79 25.01 -2.47
C HIS A 195 -3.03 25.65 -3.82
N THR A 196 -2.60 26.88 -3.97
CA THR A 196 -2.61 27.62 -5.24
C THR A 196 -1.69 27.01 -6.29
N GLY A 197 -1.58 25.67 -6.36
CA GLY A 197 -1.00 24.92 -7.47
C GLY A 197 0.51 25.03 -7.71
N ILE A 198 1.23 25.82 -6.92
CA ILE A 198 2.69 25.95 -7.04
C ILE A 198 3.28 25.53 -5.70
N ILE A 199 3.65 24.26 -5.57
CA ILE A 199 4.64 23.86 -4.56
C ILE A 199 5.96 24.43 -5.04
N GLN A 200 6.31 25.64 -4.60
CA GLN A 200 7.70 26.07 -4.65
C GLN A 200 8.44 25.20 -3.64
N SER A 201 9.06 24.13 -4.10
CA SER A 201 10.05 23.43 -3.32
C SER A 201 11.24 24.38 -3.17
N HIS A 202 11.22 25.18 -2.12
CA HIS A 202 12.44 25.86 -1.72
C HIS A 202 13.41 24.77 -1.28
N ARG A 203 14.46 24.57 -2.06
CA ARG A 203 15.62 23.82 -1.60
C ARG A 203 16.14 24.62 -0.40
N GLN A 204 15.78 24.17 0.81
CA GLN A 204 16.32 24.77 2.01
C GLN A 204 17.84 24.57 1.96
N ALA A 205 18.58 25.66 2.06
CA ALA A 205 20.04 25.61 2.11
C ALA A 205 20.47 24.75 3.33
N PRO A 206 21.56 24.00 3.22
CA PRO A 206 22.14 23.30 4.36
C PRO A 206 22.41 24.30 5.49
N VAL A 207 22.14 23.87 6.71
CA VAL A 207 22.47 24.69 7.88
C VAL A 207 23.98 24.77 8.02
N THR A 208 24.52 25.97 7.96
CA THR A 208 25.94 26.25 8.19
C THR A 208 26.11 26.96 9.54
N VAL A 209 26.98 26.43 10.39
CA VAL A 209 27.42 27.07 11.63
C VAL A 209 28.79 27.67 11.37
N GLY A 210 28.91 28.98 11.42
CA GLY A 210 30.15 29.74 11.31
C GLY A 210 30.69 30.16 12.68
N ASP A 211 31.24 31.36 12.76
CA ASP A 211 31.78 31.93 14.01
C ASP A 211 30.68 32.35 14.98
N THR A 212 29.47 32.51 14.49
CA THR A 212 28.27 32.82 15.29
C THR A 212 27.21 31.75 15.11
N MET A 213 26.39 31.56 16.16
CA MET A 213 25.31 30.58 16.16
C MET A 213 24.14 31.06 15.30
N PRO A 214 23.73 30.36 14.23
CA PRO A 214 22.58 30.73 13.43
C PRO A 214 21.27 30.55 14.20
N ASP A 215 20.22 31.24 13.78
CA ASP A 215 18.85 30.95 14.26
C ASP A 215 18.36 29.66 13.63
N LEU A 216 18.15 28.65 14.48
CA LEU A 216 17.68 27.32 14.09
C LEU A 216 16.20 27.11 14.39
N LEU A 217 15.51 28.07 15.03
CA LEU A 217 14.11 27.90 15.39
C LEU A 217 13.27 27.64 14.14
N GLY A 218 12.36 26.67 14.21
CA GLY A 218 11.57 26.24 13.06
C GLY A 218 12.28 25.38 12.01
N THR A 219 13.60 25.11 12.20
CA THR A 219 14.35 24.24 11.27
C THR A 219 13.98 22.78 11.49
N PRO A 220 13.65 22.00 10.45
CA PRO A 220 13.37 20.59 10.58
C PRO A 220 14.64 19.81 10.95
N LYS A 221 14.53 18.85 11.87
CA LYS A 221 15.63 18.00 12.38
C LYS A 221 16.50 17.40 11.26
N ARG A 222 15.91 17.01 10.12
CA ARG A 222 16.65 16.44 8.98
C ARG A 222 17.74 17.34 8.42
N LEU A 223 17.59 18.67 8.51
CA LEU A 223 18.60 19.62 8.03
C LEU A 223 19.73 19.84 9.04
N LEU A 224 19.58 19.34 10.25
CA LEU A 224 20.61 19.41 11.30
C LEU A 224 21.48 18.16 11.34
N LEU A 225 21.11 17.09 10.60
CA LEU A 225 21.85 15.82 10.62
C LEU A 225 23.30 15.97 10.12
N ASP A 226 23.52 16.86 9.15
CA ASP A 226 24.86 17.14 8.62
C ASP A 226 25.79 17.76 9.69
N LEU A 227 25.23 18.44 10.69
CA LEU A 227 25.99 19.00 11.80
C LEU A 227 26.53 17.91 12.75
N LEU A 228 25.88 16.74 12.82
CA LEU A 228 26.34 15.63 13.67
C LEU A 228 27.65 15.01 13.17
N GLY A 229 27.99 15.18 11.90
CA GLY A 229 29.23 14.70 11.29
C GLY A 229 30.44 15.66 11.48
N ARG A 230 30.22 16.85 12.04
CA ARG A 230 31.30 17.84 12.26
C ARG A 230 32.14 17.44 13.48
N THR A 231 33.44 17.62 13.37
CA THR A 231 34.40 17.30 14.44
C THR A 231 34.81 18.50 15.30
N ASP A 232 34.47 19.71 14.80
CA ASP A 232 34.81 20.99 15.43
C ASP A 232 33.73 21.53 16.39
N ILE A 233 32.52 20.92 16.35
CA ILE A 233 31.41 21.25 17.25
C ILE A 233 30.80 19.97 17.84
N THR A 234 30.27 20.08 19.06
CA THR A 234 29.48 19.01 19.65
C THR A 234 28.01 19.36 19.57
N VAL A 235 27.24 18.56 18.82
CA VAL A 235 25.80 18.79 18.61
C VAL A 235 25.00 17.74 19.37
N LYS A 236 24.04 18.19 20.19
CA LYS A 236 23.09 17.33 20.89
C LYS A 236 21.67 17.67 20.41
N LEU A 237 20.99 16.72 19.77
CA LEU A 237 19.60 16.85 19.36
C LEU A 237 18.69 16.08 20.33
N THR A 238 17.62 16.71 20.81
CA THR A 238 16.65 16.10 21.70
C THR A 238 15.25 16.27 21.08
N GLY A 239 14.49 15.18 20.96
CA GLY A 239 13.16 15.17 20.35
C GLY A 239 13.19 14.99 18.83
N ASP A 240 12.01 15.16 18.21
CA ASP A 240 11.76 15.00 16.77
C ASP A 240 10.95 16.17 16.22
N GLY A 241 10.91 16.31 14.88
CA GLY A 241 10.16 17.37 14.19
C GLY A 241 10.99 18.61 13.92
N TYR A 242 10.57 19.75 14.47
CA TYR A 242 11.19 21.06 14.25
C TYR A 242 11.85 21.58 15.53
N VAL A 243 12.89 22.39 15.39
CA VAL A 243 13.54 23.05 16.52
C VAL A 243 12.57 24.05 17.19
N THR A 244 12.30 23.83 18.44
CA THR A 244 11.46 24.71 19.29
C THR A 244 12.29 25.54 20.27
N ALA A 245 13.52 25.10 20.55
CA ALA A 245 14.49 25.81 21.39
C ALA A 245 15.91 25.44 20.97
N GLN A 246 16.85 26.35 21.16
CA GLN A 246 18.28 26.14 20.93
C GLN A 246 19.14 26.74 22.06
N SER A 247 20.29 26.15 22.23
CA SER A 247 21.36 26.68 23.09
C SER A 247 22.71 26.35 22.43
N PRO A 248 23.62 27.33 22.19
CA PRO A 248 23.47 28.77 22.48
C PRO A 248 22.35 29.45 21.71
N ALA A 249 21.94 30.65 22.15
CA ALA A 249 21.06 31.50 21.38
C ALA A 249 21.71 31.94 20.06
N ALA A 250 20.90 32.39 19.08
CA ALA A 250 21.39 32.95 17.83
C ALA A 250 22.16 34.25 18.08
N GLY A 251 23.26 34.48 17.33
CA GLY A 251 24.10 35.68 17.39
C GLY A 251 25.52 35.47 17.85
#